data_e113760db7f335dddc22f426cb65cd38
#
_entry.id   e113760db7f335dddc22f426cb65cd38
#
_cell.length_a   1.000
_cell.length_b   1.000
_cell.length_c   1.000
_cell.angle_alpha   90.00
_cell.angle_beta   90.00
_cell.angle_gamma   90.00
#
_symmetry.space_group_name_H-M   'P 1'
#
loop_
_entity.id
_entity.type
_entity.pdbx_description
1 polymer ?
#
loop_
_entity_poly.entity_id
_entity_poly.type
_entity_poly.pdbx_seq_one_letter_code
_entity_poly.pdbx_strand_id
1 'polypeptide(L)'
;MLQPASRRAARHTSTNALKRFFAIADAWELSPLQQCRLLKIPSPQVLERYRLGQAPRLSATQQERAALIANIQYSLTADTGSADRAWAWVHAPRETPPFEGDSPLYFMLENGLPALREVARLLVRESEPR
;
A
#
# COMPACT_ATOMS: atom_id res chain seq x y z
N MET A 1 -13.76 27.01 13.83
CA MET A 1 -12.58 27.58 13.17
C MET A 1 -11.49 26.51 13.06
N LEU A 2 -10.99 26.31 11.86
CA LEU A 2 -9.93 25.33 11.64
C LEU A 2 -8.64 25.81 12.26
N GLN A 3 -8.03 24.94 13.05
CA GLN A 3 -6.79 25.29 13.73
C GLN A 3 -5.59 24.98 12.81
N PRO A 4 -4.59 25.89 12.77
CA PRO A 4 -3.39 25.63 11.96
C PRO A 4 -2.71 24.32 12.28
N ALA A 5 -2.75 23.88 13.54
CA ALA A 5 -2.18 22.61 13.98
C ALA A 5 -2.81 21.41 13.27
N SER A 6 -4.14 21.45 13.02
CA SER A 6 -4.83 20.34 12.34
C SER A 6 -4.38 20.19 10.89
N ARG A 7 -4.19 21.28 10.18
CA ARG A 7 -3.70 21.26 8.80
C ARG A 7 -2.26 20.75 8.74
N ARG A 8 -1.43 21.18 9.67
CA ARG A 8 -0.03 20.76 9.75
C ARG A 8 0.06 19.26 10.03
N ALA A 9 -0.74 18.78 10.99
CA ALA A 9 -0.77 17.35 11.34
C ALA A 9 -1.22 16.51 10.14
N ALA A 10 -2.25 16.96 9.40
CA ALA A 10 -2.74 16.23 8.23
C ALA A 10 -1.71 16.15 7.12
N ARG A 11 -0.98 17.25 6.86
CA ARG A 11 0.11 17.25 5.86
C ARG A 11 1.23 16.34 6.27
N HIS A 12 1.61 16.35 7.55
CA HIS A 12 2.67 15.50 8.07
C HIS A 12 2.30 14.04 7.96
N THR A 13 1.06 13.67 8.27
CA THR A 13 0.55 12.31 8.12
C THR A 13 0.60 11.86 6.66
N SER A 14 0.15 12.70 5.71
CA SER A 14 0.22 12.39 4.28
C SER A 14 1.65 12.21 3.82
N THR A 15 2.57 13.07 4.26
CA THR A 15 3.98 12.97 3.89
C THR A 15 4.60 11.66 4.37
N ASN A 16 4.32 11.28 5.62
CA ASN A 16 4.83 10.02 6.18
C ASN A 16 4.23 8.81 5.47
N ALA A 17 2.93 8.85 5.20
CA ALA A 17 2.25 7.77 4.46
C ALA A 17 2.84 7.61 3.07
N LEU A 18 3.12 8.70 2.37
CA LEU A 18 3.73 8.68 1.04
C LEU A 18 5.15 8.14 1.05
N LYS A 19 5.98 8.57 2.00
CA LYS A 19 7.34 8.06 2.13
C LYS A 19 7.32 6.55 2.32
N ARG A 20 6.44 6.08 3.18
CA ARG A 20 6.29 4.65 3.45
C ARG A 20 5.79 3.91 2.21
N PHE A 21 4.78 4.47 1.54
CA PHE A 21 4.26 3.89 0.31
C PHE A 21 5.35 3.76 -0.76
N PHE A 22 6.13 4.81 -1.00
CA PHE A 22 7.17 4.76 -2.03
C PHE A 22 8.28 3.78 -1.69
N ALA A 23 8.63 3.66 -0.41
CA ALA A 23 9.60 2.65 0.03
C ALA A 23 9.10 1.24 -0.26
N ILE A 24 7.81 0.97 0.01
CA ILE A 24 7.20 -0.32 -0.26
C ILE A 24 7.10 -0.55 -1.78
N ALA A 25 6.71 0.46 -2.54
CA ALA A 25 6.61 0.37 -3.98
C ALA A 25 7.96 -0.01 -4.61
N ASP A 26 9.04 0.57 -4.10
CA ASP A 26 10.39 0.23 -4.55
C ASP A 26 10.75 -1.21 -4.15
N ALA A 27 10.42 -1.62 -2.92
CA ALA A 27 10.69 -2.97 -2.44
C ALA A 27 9.91 -4.03 -3.23
N TRP A 28 8.68 -3.72 -3.62
CA TRP A 28 7.85 -4.64 -4.42
C TRP A 28 8.11 -4.51 -5.92
N GLU A 29 8.99 -3.59 -6.32
CA GLU A 29 9.33 -3.32 -7.72
C GLU A 29 8.09 -2.95 -8.55
N LEU A 30 7.24 -2.08 -8.01
CA LEU A 30 6.04 -1.63 -8.69
C LEU A 30 6.36 -0.63 -9.79
N SER A 31 5.76 -0.82 -10.96
CA SER A 31 5.82 0.15 -12.04
C SER A 31 5.06 1.43 -11.66
N PRO A 32 5.33 2.57 -12.32
CA PRO A 32 4.54 3.78 -12.07
C PRO A 32 3.04 3.58 -12.24
N LEU A 33 2.61 2.83 -13.25
CA LEU A 33 1.19 2.55 -13.45
C LEU A 33 0.59 1.71 -12.32
N GLN A 34 1.33 0.72 -11.83
CA GLN A 34 0.89 -0.09 -10.69
C GLN A 34 0.76 0.75 -9.44
N GLN A 35 1.71 1.65 -9.20
CA GLN A 35 1.66 2.57 -8.06
C GLN A 35 0.42 3.48 -8.16
N CYS A 36 0.15 4.01 -9.35
CA CYS A 36 -1.04 4.82 -9.58
C CYS A 36 -2.32 4.05 -9.28
N ARG A 37 -2.40 2.79 -9.71
CA ARG A 37 -3.59 1.98 -9.48
C ARG A 37 -3.80 1.68 -8.00
N LEU A 38 -2.73 1.34 -7.28
CA LEU A 38 -2.84 1.01 -5.86
C LEU A 38 -3.24 2.22 -5.01
N LEU A 39 -2.69 3.39 -5.32
CA LEU A 39 -2.95 4.59 -4.52
C LEU A 39 -4.03 5.50 -5.12
N LYS A 40 -4.64 5.12 -6.23
CA LYS A 40 -5.67 5.93 -6.91
C LYS A 40 -5.13 7.30 -7.34
N ILE A 41 -3.97 7.30 -7.94
CA ILE A 41 -3.37 8.50 -8.51
C ILE A 41 -3.68 8.53 -10.02
N PRO A 42 -4.14 9.68 -10.57
CA PRO A 42 -4.67 9.70 -11.94
C PRO A 42 -3.66 9.38 -13.04
N SER A 43 -2.38 9.70 -12.82
CA SER A 43 -1.38 9.53 -13.89
C SER A 43 0.02 9.45 -13.31
N PRO A 44 0.98 8.90 -14.07
CA PRO A 44 2.39 8.91 -13.66
C PRO A 44 2.96 10.32 -13.44
N GLN A 45 2.45 11.31 -14.17
CA GLN A 45 2.89 12.70 -13.98
C GLN A 45 2.50 13.22 -12.60
N VAL A 46 1.29 12.90 -12.16
CA VAL A 46 0.83 13.26 -10.82
C VAL A 46 1.59 12.46 -9.75
N LEU A 47 1.88 11.20 -10.04
CA LEU A 47 2.70 10.36 -9.15
C LEU A 47 4.06 11.02 -8.88
N GLU A 48 4.70 11.52 -9.94
CA GLU A 48 5.99 12.19 -9.80
C GLU A 48 5.89 13.44 -8.93
N ARG A 49 4.80 14.19 -9.04
CA ARG A 49 4.56 15.35 -8.17
C ARG A 49 4.49 14.93 -6.70
N TYR A 50 3.85 13.79 -6.42
CA TYR A 50 3.81 13.26 -5.06
C TYR A 50 5.21 12.90 -4.57
N ARG A 51 6.04 12.30 -5.43
CA ARG A 51 7.43 11.97 -5.08
C ARG A 51 8.25 13.22 -4.75
N LEU A 52 7.99 14.31 -5.46
CA LEU A 52 8.71 15.58 -5.28
C LEU A 52 8.12 16.43 -4.14
N GLY A 53 7.07 15.98 -3.48
CA GLY A 53 6.42 16.75 -2.42
C GLY A 53 5.62 17.94 -2.95
N GLN A 54 5.23 17.92 -4.21
CA GLN A 54 4.55 19.05 -4.88
C GLN A 54 3.06 18.79 -5.13
N ALA A 55 2.54 17.66 -4.69
CA ALA A 55 1.16 17.30 -4.91
C ALA A 55 0.29 17.71 -3.72
N PRO A 56 -1.04 17.81 -3.92
CA PRO A 56 -1.94 18.05 -2.81
C PRO A 56 -1.95 16.88 -1.83
N ARG A 57 -2.49 17.15 -0.66
CA ARG A 57 -2.67 16.17 0.39
C ARG A 57 -3.47 14.97 -0.09
N LEU A 58 -3.14 13.77 0.39
CA LEU A 58 -3.89 12.57 0.09
C LEU A 58 -5.33 12.68 0.59
N SER A 59 -6.29 12.16 -0.18
CA SER A 59 -7.66 12.00 0.27
C SER A 59 -7.74 10.95 1.39
N ALA A 60 -8.87 10.92 2.10
CA ALA A 60 -9.10 9.90 3.12
C ALA A 60 -8.98 8.49 2.56
N THR A 61 -9.52 8.25 1.37
CA THR A 61 -9.44 6.93 0.71
C THR A 61 -8.01 6.59 0.32
N GLN A 62 -7.25 7.53 -0.19
CA GLN A 62 -5.84 7.32 -0.51
C GLN A 62 -5.02 7.03 0.75
N GLN A 63 -5.31 7.72 1.84
CA GLN A 63 -4.65 7.45 3.13
C GLN A 63 -4.97 6.05 3.63
N GLU A 64 -6.20 5.61 3.48
CA GLU A 64 -6.58 4.24 3.83
C GLU A 64 -5.83 3.21 2.98
N ARG A 65 -5.73 3.45 1.68
CA ARG A 65 -4.98 2.56 0.77
C ARG A 65 -3.52 2.45 1.20
N ALA A 66 -2.89 3.58 1.45
CA ALA A 66 -1.49 3.61 1.89
C ALA A 66 -1.31 2.88 3.22
N ALA A 67 -2.23 3.08 4.17
CA ALA A 67 -2.18 2.42 5.47
C ALA A 67 -2.34 0.89 5.35
N LEU A 68 -3.24 0.43 4.50
CA LEU A 68 -3.42 -1.01 4.27
C LEU A 68 -2.19 -1.64 3.65
N ILE A 69 -1.58 -0.96 2.67
CA ILE A 69 -0.34 -1.43 2.04
C ILE A 69 0.79 -1.51 3.08
N ALA A 70 0.89 -0.51 3.97
CA ALA A 70 1.87 -0.53 5.05
C ALA A 70 1.63 -1.69 6.01
N ASN A 71 0.37 -1.96 6.36
CA ASN A 71 0.01 -3.09 7.22
C ASN A 71 0.35 -4.43 6.57
N ILE A 72 0.11 -4.56 5.27
CA ILE A 72 0.46 -5.76 4.51
C ILE A 72 1.97 -5.98 4.55
N GLN A 73 2.75 -4.96 4.26
CA GLN A 73 4.22 -5.05 4.30
C GLN A 73 4.71 -5.40 5.71
N TYR A 74 4.14 -4.76 6.72
CA TYR A 74 4.51 -5.06 8.10
C TYR A 74 4.26 -6.54 8.43
N SER A 75 3.09 -7.06 8.07
CA SER A 75 2.76 -8.47 8.31
C SER A 75 3.71 -9.42 7.59
N LEU A 76 4.09 -9.07 6.35
CA LEU A 76 4.97 -9.92 5.55
C LEU A 76 6.41 -9.93 6.06
N THR A 77 6.85 -8.87 6.74
CA THR A 77 8.23 -8.73 7.19
C THR A 77 8.41 -8.92 8.69
N ALA A 78 7.32 -8.96 9.46
CA ALA A 78 7.39 -9.00 10.93
C ALA A 78 8.14 -10.21 11.47
N ASP A 79 7.92 -11.38 10.86
CA ASP A 79 8.53 -12.63 11.35
C ASP A 79 9.97 -12.80 10.89
N THR A 80 10.33 -12.24 9.74
CA THR A 80 11.61 -12.55 9.10
C THR A 80 12.50 -11.33 8.92
N GLY A 81 11.93 -10.14 8.96
CA GLY A 81 12.64 -8.91 8.64
C GLY A 81 13.11 -8.84 7.19
N SER A 82 12.60 -9.71 6.31
CA SER A 82 13.11 -9.86 4.96
C SER A 82 12.20 -9.21 3.92
N ALA A 83 12.72 -8.18 3.24
CA ALA A 83 12.05 -7.56 2.11
C ALA A 83 11.91 -8.53 0.93
N ASP A 84 12.86 -9.45 0.76
CA ASP A 84 12.83 -10.45 -0.31
C ASP A 84 11.63 -11.40 -0.18
N ARG A 85 11.30 -11.79 1.05
CA ARG A 85 10.13 -12.63 1.29
C ARG A 85 8.83 -11.90 0.99
N ALA A 86 8.76 -10.62 1.33
CA ALA A 86 7.59 -9.80 1.02
C ALA A 86 7.42 -9.68 -0.50
N TRP A 87 8.50 -9.40 -1.22
CA TRP A 87 8.48 -9.35 -2.68
C TRP A 87 8.00 -10.68 -3.27
N ALA A 88 8.57 -11.78 -2.81
CA ALA A 88 8.21 -13.10 -3.31
C ALA A 88 6.73 -13.41 -3.05
N TRP A 89 6.22 -13.06 -1.89
CA TRP A 89 4.82 -13.31 -1.54
C TRP A 89 3.85 -12.55 -2.45
N VAL A 90 4.11 -11.26 -2.68
CA VAL A 90 3.18 -10.44 -3.47
C VAL A 90 3.18 -10.80 -4.95
N HIS A 91 4.29 -11.35 -5.46
CA HIS A 91 4.43 -11.68 -6.87
C HIS A 91 4.12 -13.14 -7.23
N ALA A 92 4.05 -14.04 -6.25
CA ALA A 92 3.83 -15.46 -6.53
C ALA A 92 2.35 -15.78 -6.65
N PRO A 93 1.93 -16.47 -7.73
CA PRO A 93 0.55 -16.96 -7.85
C PRO A 93 0.18 -17.90 -6.70
N ARG A 94 -1.08 -17.81 -6.24
CA ARG A 94 -1.58 -18.64 -5.14
C ARG A 94 -2.94 -19.22 -5.50
N GLU A 95 -3.06 -20.53 -5.29
CA GLU A 95 -4.32 -21.23 -5.58
C GLU A 95 -5.34 -21.04 -4.47
N THR A 96 -4.90 -20.70 -3.25
CA THR A 96 -5.81 -20.55 -2.12
C THR A 96 -6.68 -19.31 -2.26
N PRO A 97 -7.97 -19.37 -1.81
CA PRO A 97 -8.80 -18.18 -1.80
C PRO A 97 -8.18 -17.06 -0.95
N PRO A 98 -8.38 -15.81 -1.32
CA PRO A 98 -9.21 -15.30 -2.41
C PRO A 98 -8.51 -15.19 -3.77
N PHE A 99 -7.28 -15.69 -3.90
CA PHE A 99 -6.42 -15.40 -5.05
C PHE A 99 -6.75 -16.25 -6.28
N GLU A 100 -7.14 -17.49 -6.09
CA GLU A 100 -7.63 -18.39 -7.16
C GLU A 100 -6.70 -18.46 -8.38
N GLY A 101 -5.40 -18.58 -8.12
CA GLY A 101 -4.38 -18.67 -9.16
C GLY A 101 -3.67 -17.37 -9.49
N ASP A 102 -4.17 -16.25 -8.99
CA ASP A 102 -3.53 -14.94 -9.20
C ASP A 102 -2.49 -14.67 -8.11
N SER A 103 -1.51 -13.83 -8.43
CA SER A 103 -0.63 -13.30 -7.39
C SER A 103 -1.42 -12.33 -6.51
N PRO A 104 -1.03 -12.17 -5.24
CA PRO A 104 -1.66 -11.16 -4.39
C PRO A 104 -1.60 -9.76 -4.98
N LEU A 105 -0.50 -9.38 -5.63
CA LEU A 105 -0.39 -8.08 -6.27
C LEU A 105 -1.43 -7.92 -7.38
N TYR A 106 -1.56 -8.91 -8.27
CA TYR A 106 -2.55 -8.85 -9.33
C TYR A 106 -3.97 -8.73 -8.76
N PHE A 107 -4.27 -9.53 -7.73
CA PHE A 107 -5.56 -9.49 -7.05
C PHE A 107 -5.88 -8.10 -6.51
N MET A 108 -4.90 -7.45 -5.86
CA MET A 108 -5.07 -6.10 -5.32
C MET A 108 -5.21 -5.05 -6.41
N LEU A 109 -4.43 -5.17 -7.49
CA LEU A 109 -4.51 -4.24 -8.62
C LEU A 109 -5.87 -4.30 -9.32
N GLU A 110 -6.41 -5.51 -9.50
CA GLU A 110 -7.68 -5.69 -10.22
C GLU A 110 -8.91 -5.35 -9.39
N ASN A 111 -8.84 -5.55 -8.07
CA ASN A 111 -10.03 -5.45 -7.22
C ASN A 111 -10.03 -4.25 -6.27
N GLY A 112 -8.93 -3.50 -6.20
CA GLY A 112 -8.90 -2.22 -5.51
C GLY A 112 -8.99 -2.30 -4.00
N LEU A 113 -9.65 -1.32 -3.40
CA LEU A 113 -9.70 -1.14 -1.95
C LEU A 113 -10.27 -2.36 -1.20
N PRO A 114 -11.37 -2.98 -1.65
CA PRO A 114 -11.85 -4.20 -0.98
C PRO A 114 -10.80 -5.31 -0.93
N ALA A 115 -10.01 -5.47 -2.00
CA ALA A 115 -8.94 -6.45 -2.03
C ALA A 115 -7.82 -6.12 -1.06
N LEU A 116 -7.44 -4.85 -0.95
CA LEU A 116 -6.44 -4.41 0.02
C LEU A 116 -6.88 -4.74 1.45
N ARG A 117 -8.15 -4.48 1.75
CA ARG A 117 -8.72 -4.80 3.07
C ARG A 117 -8.70 -6.31 3.32
N GLU A 118 -9.06 -7.09 2.33
CA GLU A 118 -9.11 -8.55 2.45
C GLU A 118 -7.73 -9.15 2.66
N VAL A 119 -6.74 -8.71 1.90
CA VAL A 119 -5.36 -9.20 2.04
C VAL A 119 -4.80 -8.82 3.41
N ALA A 120 -5.02 -7.59 3.86
CA ALA A 120 -4.56 -7.16 5.18
C ALA A 120 -5.16 -8.03 6.29
N ARG A 121 -6.46 -8.33 6.22
CA ARG A 121 -7.13 -9.19 7.20
C ARG A 121 -6.61 -10.62 7.17
N LEU A 122 -6.39 -11.15 5.97
CA LEU A 122 -5.86 -12.50 5.79
C LEU A 122 -4.51 -12.66 6.48
N LEU A 123 -3.62 -11.70 6.28
CA LEU A 123 -2.28 -11.75 6.86
C LEU A 123 -2.29 -11.62 8.38
N VAL A 124 -3.19 -10.81 8.93
CA VAL A 124 -3.36 -10.71 10.39
C VAL A 124 -3.82 -12.06 10.95
N ARG A 125 -4.79 -12.70 10.31
CA ARG A 125 -5.29 -14.01 10.76
C ARG A 125 -4.22 -15.09 10.71
N GLU A 126 -3.40 -15.08 9.66
CA GLU A 126 -2.32 -16.06 9.51
C GLU A 126 -1.22 -15.88 10.55
N SER A 127 -1.02 -14.67 11.05
CA SER A 127 0.02 -14.38 12.03
C SER A 127 -0.45 -14.52 13.47
N GLU A 128 -1.76 -14.68 13.71
CA GLU A 128 -2.28 -14.84 15.07
C GLU A 128 -1.88 -16.20 15.68
N PRO A 129 -1.44 -16.22 16.96
CA PRO A 129 -1.15 -17.48 17.63
C PRO A 129 -2.45 -18.30 17.77
N ARG A 130 -2.31 -19.58 17.57
CA ARG A 130 -3.43 -20.53 17.74
C ARG A 130 -3.55 -20.98 19.19
#